data_22678b10482fffbfe040c9f74b7e974a
#
_entry.id   22678b10482fffbfe040c9f74b7e974a
#
_cell.length_a   1.000
_cell.length_b   1.000
_cell.length_c   1.000
_cell.angle_alpha   90.00
_cell.angle_beta   90.00
_cell.angle_gamma   90.00
#
_symmetry.space_group_name_H-M   'P 1'
#
loop_
_entity.id
_entity.type
_entity.pdbx_description
1 polymer ?
#
loop_
_entity_poly.entity_id
_entity_poly.type
_entity_poly.pdbx_seq_one_letter_code
_entity_poly.pdbx_strand_id
1 'polypeptide(L)'
;MADNIIEVTDDSFQAEVIESETPVLVDFWAPWCGPCRVVAPVLEEIAQERDNLRIVKLNVDENQQTAAKYQVLSIPTLILFKDGAEAKKVIGAYPKRRLEAELEPALA
;
A
#
# COMPACT_ATOMS: atom_id res chain seq x y z
N MET A 1 -11.80 -10.59 6.39
CA MET A 1 -11.88 -9.16 6.64
C MET A 1 -10.56 -8.59 7.07
N ALA A 2 -10.18 -7.48 6.54
CA ALA A 2 -8.88 -6.88 6.82
C ALA A 2 -9.02 -5.83 7.91
N ASP A 3 -9.28 -6.27 9.13
CA ASP A 3 -9.51 -5.35 10.24
C ASP A 3 -8.30 -4.49 10.56
N ASN A 4 -7.10 -4.97 10.16
CA ASN A 4 -5.86 -4.24 10.40
C ASN A 4 -5.37 -3.44 9.19
N ILE A 5 -6.17 -3.36 8.13
CA ILE A 5 -5.88 -2.51 6.98
C ILE A 5 -6.90 -1.39 6.96
N ILE A 6 -6.46 -0.17 7.27
CA ILE A 6 -7.35 0.98 7.29
C ILE A 6 -7.28 1.73 5.98
N GLU A 7 -8.34 2.49 5.68
CA GLU A 7 -8.33 3.39 4.54
C GLU A 7 -7.72 4.71 4.93
N VAL A 8 -6.84 5.23 4.06
CA VAL A 8 -6.30 6.58 4.22
C VAL A 8 -6.82 7.44 3.08
N THR A 9 -6.80 8.75 3.30
CA THR A 9 -7.32 9.73 2.34
C THR A 9 -6.24 10.77 2.06
N ASP A 10 -6.51 11.65 1.08
CA ASP A 10 -5.62 12.78 0.84
C ASP A 10 -5.37 13.57 2.13
N ASP A 11 -6.41 13.73 2.95
CA ASP A 11 -6.31 14.50 4.19
C ASP A 11 -5.56 13.77 5.29
N SER A 12 -5.67 12.45 5.38
CA SER A 12 -5.03 11.68 6.45
C SER A 12 -3.65 11.13 6.09
N PHE A 13 -3.24 11.25 4.84
CA PHE A 13 -2.01 10.62 4.35
C PHE A 13 -0.78 11.08 5.11
N GLN A 14 -0.67 12.37 5.38
CA GLN A 14 0.48 12.91 6.10
C GLN A 14 0.62 12.26 7.47
N ALA A 15 -0.45 12.25 8.25
CA ALA A 15 -0.41 11.72 9.61
C ALA A 15 -0.26 10.19 9.64
N GLU A 16 -0.97 9.50 8.75
CA GLU A 16 -1.03 8.04 8.81
C GLU A 16 0.15 7.35 8.12
N VAL A 17 0.73 7.99 7.12
CA VAL A 17 1.78 7.37 6.31
C VAL A 17 3.12 8.06 6.50
N ILE A 18 3.17 9.36 6.23
CA ILE A 18 4.44 10.09 6.20
C ILE A 18 5.03 10.20 7.62
N GLU A 19 4.19 10.41 8.62
CA GLU A 19 4.64 10.57 10.02
C GLU A 19 4.71 9.26 10.78
N SER A 20 4.45 8.14 10.11
CA SER A 20 4.48 6.83 10.76
C SER A 20 5.91 6.42 11.12
N GLU A 21 6.09 5.91 12.35
CA GLU A 21 7.36 5.37 12.80
C GLU A 21 7.62 3.97 12.26
N THR A 22 6.57 3.29 11.82
CA THR A 22 6.64 1.95 11.23
C THR A 22 6.57 2.08 9.72
N PRO A 23 7.29 1.25 8.96
CA PRO A 23 7.12 1.24 7.50
C PRO A 23 5.67 0.96 7.12
N VAL A 24 5.18 1.68 6.11
CA VAL A 24 3.79 1.59 5.66
C VAL A 24 3.75 1.23 4.19
N LEU A 25 3.03 0.18 3.86
CA LEU A 25 2.76 -0.20 2.48
C LEU A 25 1.38 0.35 2.12
N VAL A 26 1.33 1.22 1.11
CA VAL A 26 0.09 1.83 0.66
C VAL A 26 -0.39 1.14 -0.60
N ASP A 27 -1.61 0.61 -0.55
CA ASP A 27 -2.28 -0.01 -1.70
C ASP A 27 -3.17 1.03 -2.39
N PHE A 28 -2.73 1.50 -3.55
CA PHE A 28 -3.52 2.42 -4.37
C PHE A 28 -4.46 1.57 -5.23
N TRP A 29 -5.76 1.68 -5.00
CA TRP A 29 -6.76 0.80 -5.57
C TRP A 29 -8.02 1.56 -5.99
N ALA A 30 -8.95 0.87 -6.65
CA ALA A 30 -10.27 1.41 -6.96
C ALA A 30 -11.29 0.26 -6.94
N PRO A 31 -12.57 0.57 -6.64
CA PRO A 31 -13.59 -0.48 -6.54
C PRO A 31 -13.84 -1.27 -7.82
N TRP A 32 -13.61 -0.64 -8.97
CA TRP A 32 -13.84 -1.26 -10.28
C TRP A 32 -12.66 -2.09 -10.78
N CYS A 33 -11.58 -2.12 -10.04
CA CYS A 33 -10.31 -2.70 -10.50
C CYS A 33 -10.26 -4.20 -10.17
N GLY A 34 -10.30 -5.04 -11.20
CA GLY A 34 -10.23 -6.48 -11.05
C GLY A 34 -8.93 -6.96 -10.40
N PRO A 35 -7.76 -6.55 -10.92
CA PRO A 35 -6.48 -6.94 -10.30
C PRO A 35 -6.31 -6.49 -8.86
N CYS A 36 -6.95 -5.37 -8.48
CA CYS A 36 -6.92 -4.92 -7.09
C CYS A 36 -7.61 -5.93 -6.18
N ARG A 37 -8.67 -6.58 -6.67
CA ARG A 37 -9.37 -7.61 -5.90
C ARG A 37 -8.53 -8.87 -5.73
N VAL A 38 -7.66 -9.14 -6.69
CA VAL A 38 -6.76 -10.30 -6.63
C VAL A 38 -5.69 -10.09 -5.55
N VAL A 39 -5.17 -8.87 -5.43
CA VAL A 39 -4.11 -8.60 -4.47
C VAL A 39 -4.64 -8.37 -3.05
N ALA A 40 -5.91 -8.03 -2.89
CA ALA A 40 -6.46 -7.71 -1.57
C ALA A 40 -6.27 -8.84 -0.55
N PRO A 41 -6.60 -10.10 -0.84
CA PRO A 41 -6.37 -11.18 0.13
C PRO A 41 -4.89 -11.39 0.44
N VAL A 42 -4.01 -11.15 -0.52
CA VAL A 42 -2.56 -11.24 -0.31
C VAL A 42 -2.13 -10.22 0.74
N LEU A 43 -2.62 -8.99 0.61
CA LEU A 43 -2.27 -7.92 1.55
C LEU A 43 -2.83 -8.21 2.95
N GLU A 44 -4.05 -8.74 3.03
CA GLU A 44 -4.63 -9.12 4.31
C GLU A 44 -3.78 -10.16 5.02
N GLU A 45 -3.30 -11.14 4.28
CA GLU A 45 -2.48 -12.20 4.83
C GLU A 45 -1.14 -11.66 5.33
N ILE A 46 -0.49 -10.81 4.53
CA ILE A 46 0.77 -10.19 4.92
C ILE A 46 0.58 -9.32 6.17
N ALA A 47 -0.51 -8.56 6.23
CA ALA A 47 -0.79 -7.70 7.37
C ALA A 47 -0.94 -8.50 8.66
N GLN A 48 -1.51 -9.68 8.58
CA GLN A 48 -1.68 -10.55 9.75
C GLN A 48 -0.38 -11.20 10.19
N GLU A 49 0.55 -11.41 9.26
CA GLU A 49 1.79 -12.13 9.55
C GLU A 49 2.94 -11.25 9.96
N ARG A 50 2.89 -9.95 9.66
CA ARG A 50 4.05 -9.06 9.88
C ARG A 50 3.69 -7.94 10.83
N ASP A 51 4.37 -7.90 11.96
CA ASP A 51 4.22 -6.83 12.94
C ASP A 51 5.06 -5.61 12.60
N ASN A 52 6.08 -5.78 11.75
CA ASN A 52 7.02 -4.71 11.41
C ASN A 52 6.59 -3.91 10.18
N LEU A 53 5.39 -4.15 9.68
CA LEU A 53 4.88 -3.50 8.49
C LEU A 53 3.42 -3.17 8.68
N ARG A 54 3.06 -1.93 8.46
CA ARG A 54 1.67 -1.50 8.47
C ARG A 54 1.18 -1.41 7.02
N ILE A 55 -0.03 -1.90 6.77
CA ILE A 55 -0.62 -1.83 5.42
C ILE A 55 -1.86 -0.97 5.48
N VAL A 56 -1.96 -0.01 4.56
CA VAL A 56 -3.14 0.85 4.43
C VAL A 56 -3.56 0.86 2.96
N LYS A 57 -4.77 1.33 2.68
CA LYS A 57 -5.22 1.42 1.30
C LYS A 57 -5.81 2.80 1.03
N LEU A 58 -5.66 3.25 -0.21
CA LEU A 58 -6.11 4.55 -0.65
C LEU A 58 -6.89 4.39 -1.96
N ASN A 59 -8.16 4.80 -1.94
CA ASN A 59 -9.03 4.75 -3.11
C ASN A 59 -8.69 5.91 -4.03
N VAL A 60 -8.15 5.61 -5.22
CA VAL A 60 -7.67 6.66 -6.12
C VAL A 60 -8.80 7.48 -6.74
N ASP A 61 -10.01 6.92 -6.82
CA ASP A 61 -11.16 7.67 -7.36
C ASP A 61 -11.52 8.85 -6.45
N GLU A 62 -11.36 8.67 -5.15
CA GLU A 62 -11.74 9.68 -4.16
C GLU A 62 -10.57 10.49 -3.63
N ASN A 63 -9.33 10.08 -3.95
CA ASN A 63 -8.13 10.68 -3.38
C ASN A 63 -7.08 10.88 -4.46
N GLN A 64 -7.42 11.75 -5.41
CA GLN A 64 -6.61 11.93 -6.61
C GLN A 64 -5.32 12.70 -6.37
N GLN A 65 -5.27 13.54 -5.33
CA GLN A 65 -4.09 14.36 -5.07
C GLN A 65 -2.87 13.50 -4.70
N THR A 66 -3.06 12.56 -3.78
CA THR A 66 -1.97 11.67 -3.36
C THR A 66 -1.53 10.77 -4.51
N ALA A 67 -2.49 10.21 -5.25
CA ALA A 67 -2.17 9.35 -6.39
C ALA A 67 -1.33 10.11 -7.42
N ALA A 68 -1.69 11.36 -7.71
CA ALA A 68 -0.94 12.19 -8.66
C ALA A 68 0.44 12.51 -8.13
N LYS A 69 0.54 12.85 -6.85
CA LYS A 69 1.82 13.22 -6.23
C LYS A 69 2.86 12.11 -6.36
N TYR A 70 2.44 10.87 -6.20
CA TYR A 70 3.36 9.72 -6.27
C TYR A 70 3.32 9.03 -7.63
N GLN A 71 2.74 9.69 -8.63
CA GLN A 71 2.75 9.23 -10.04
C GLN A 71 2.16 7.83 -10.19
N VAL A 72 1.03 7.60 -9.55
CA VAL A 72 0.30 6.35 -9.67
C VAL A 72 -0.50 6.41 -10.97
N LEU A 73 -0.01 5.73 -12.01
CA LEU A 73 -0.59 5.77 -13.34
C LEU A 73 -1.44 4.55 -13.65
N SER A 74 -1.24 3.48 -12.91
CA SER A 74 -2.02 2.25 -13.06
C SER A 74 -2.27 1.65 -11.69
N ILE A 75 -3.28 0.80 -11.56
CA ILE A 75 -3.63 0.18 -10.29
C ILE A 75 -3.80 -1.33 -10.48
N PRO A 76 -3.48 -2.13 -9.45
CA PRO A 76 -2.95 -1.68 -8.17
C PRO A 76 -1.49 -1.23 -8.27
N THR A 77 -1.15 -0.21 -7.53
CA THR A 77 0.24 0.18 -7.29
C THR A 77 0.45 0.14 -5.78
N LEU A 78 1.50 -0.53 -5.36
CA LEU A 78 1.85 -0.66 -3.96
C LEU A 78 3.13 0.13 -3.72
N ILE A 79 3.08 1.09 -2.80
CA ILE A 79 4.27 1.89 -2.48
C ILE A 79 4.60 1.70 -1.02
N LEU A 80 5.82 1.28 -0.76
CA LEU A 80 6.33 1.15 0.60
C LEU A 80 6.98 2.46 1.01
N PHE A 81 6.49 3.04 2.10
CA PHE A 81 7.06 4.24 2.69
C PHE A 81 7.83 3.86 3.93
N LYS A 82 9.04 4.38 4.05
CA LYS A 82 9.90 4.16 5.21
C LYS A 82 10.47 5.50 5.63
N ASP A 83 10.28 5.86 6.90
CA ASP A 83 10.72 7.16 7.42
C ASP A 83 10.20 8.33 6.59
N GLY A 84 8.98 8.21 6.12
CA GLY A 84 8.29 9.27 5.38
C GLY A 84 8.65 9.36 3.90
N ALA A 85 9.49 8.47 3.39
CA ALA A 85 9.94 8.52 2.00
C ALA A 85 9.59 7.24 1.26
N GLU A 86 9.34 7.36 -0.04
CA GLU A 86 9.07 6.21 -0.89
C GLU A 86 10.32 5.33 -0.97
N ALA A 87 10.21 4.08 -0.50
CA ALA A 87 11.33 3.16 -0.49
C ALA A 87 11.24 2.12 -1.59
N LYS A 88 10.02 1.75 -2.00
CA LYS A 88 9.83 0.73 -3.05
C LYS A 88 8.46 0.92 -3.68
N LYS A 89 8.38 0.77 -4.99
CA LYS A 89 7.12 0.82 -5.73
C LYS A 89 6.95 -0.47 -6.52
N VAL A 90 5.80 -1.12 -6.36
CA VAL A 90 5.46 -2.35 -7.07
C VAL A 90 4.18 -2.10 -7.84
N ILE A 91 4.20 -2.31 -9.14
CA ILE A 91 3.05 -2.07 -10.01
C ILE A 91 2.48 -3.42 -10.45
N GLY A 92 1.19 -3.63 -10.15
CA GLY A 92 0.49 -4.84 -10.54
C GLY A 92 0.19 -5.76 -9.38
N ALA A 93 -0.61 -6.80 -9.65
CA ALA A 93 -1.06 -7.75 -8.63
C ALA A 93 -0.08 -8.92 -8.56
N TYR A 94 0.91 -8.78 -7.69
CA TYR A 94 1.92 -9.82 -7.50
C TYR A 94 1.40 -10.90 -6.56
N PRO A 95 1.77 -12.18 -6.78
CA PRO A 95 1.53 -13.23 -5.79
C PRO A 95 2.29 -12.91 -4.50
N LYS A 96 1.83 -13.47 -3.39
CA LYS A 96 2.37 -13.15 -2.06
C LYS A 96 3.89 -13.30 -1.97
N ARG A 97 4.42 -14.44 -2.41
CA ARG A 97 5.85 -14.71 -2.29
C ARG A 97 6.67 -13.69 -3.08
N ARG A 98 6.22 -13.35 -4.28
CA ARG A 98 6.93 -12.40 -5.12
C ARG A 98 6.86 -11.00 -4.54
N LEU A 99 5.68 -10.63 -4.02
CA LEU A 99 5.52 -9.33 -3.39
C LEU A 99 6.44 -9.20 -2.18
N GLU A 100 6.48 -10.23 -1.33
CA GLU A 100 7.35 -10.20 -0.15
C GLU A 100 8.82 -10.09 -0.56
N ALA A 101 9.22 -10.81 -1.62
CA ALA A 101 10.59 -10.72 -2.11
C ALA A 101 10.96 -9.31 -2.58
N GLU A 102 10.00 -8.60 -3.17
CA GLU A 102 10.22 -7.22 -3.61
C GLU A 102 10.36 -6.25 -2.44
N LEU A 103 9.65 -6.52 -1.33
CA LEU A 103 9.63 -5.61 -0.18
C LEU A 103 10.79 -5.86 0.80
N GLU A 104 11.28 -7.08 0.90
CA GLU A 104 12.27 -7.46 1.91
C GLU A 104 13.51 -6.55 1.95
N PRO A 105 14.15 -6.25 0.81
CA PRO A 105 15.35 -5.40 0.87
C PRO A 105 15.09 -4.03 1.50
N ALA A 106 13.91 -3.47 1.29
CA ALA A 106 13.57 -2.16 1.84
C ALA A 106 13.14 -2.24 3.30
N LEU A 107 12.71 -3.44 3.76
CA LEU A 107 12.31 -3.63 5.14
C LEU A 107 13.47 -4.03 6.05
N ALA A 108 14.56 -4.49 5.47
CA ALA A 108 15.72 -4.96 6.23
C ALA A 108 16.43 -3.85 7.01
#